data_31e376d8c651ca5b1341095597fde6b6
#
_entry.id   31e376d8c651ca5b1341095597fde6b6
#
_cell.length_a   1.000
_cell.length_b   1.000
_cell.length_c   1.000
_cell.angle_alpha   90.00
_cell.angle_beta   90.00
_cell.angle_gamma   90.00
#
_symmetry.space_group_name_H-M   'P 1'
#
loop_
_entity.id
_entity.type
_entity.pdbx_description
1 polymer ?
#
loop_
_entity_poly.entity_id
_entity_poly.type
_entity_poly.pdbx_seq_one_letter_code
_entity_poly.pdbx_strand_id
1 'polypeptide(L)'
;MTRDIGKRLQQLKARRSGTDRMAVLNSTDGLDVLAKSIYGESYTRRATGQKHTQYALGAMQAVDADYTRISLAEAERVGKQLDAGLRARGRDVGFRLQGSVPCDIHIRGVSDVDLLVLDEAFFTYDTSGSRARAGQFNSPVAYTPLSALQSLRSGAESILKDKFPQAKVDTSGAKAIKLSGGSLRRPVDVVPSHWHDTSDSQVTWRETDRGVRILDKSIPESVLNMPFRHIERINQRDAQARYGLKKAIRLLKNVKADAIEEGAKIPLPSFDIASVMWHADLGALAAGSVYELAIVAEAVRHLDYLARNAAHAKTLLVPDGSRPIFNTAEKFEALIQLSLEMDDLAVQIGREQDRLLHHVQPSLRQVEEVLRRSVVPN
;
A
#
# COMPACT_ATOMS: atom_id res chain seq x y z
N MET A 1 14.23 -11.53 -21.96
CA MET A 1 13.97 -10.26 -22.66
C MET A 1 14.66 -9.16 -21.88
N THR A 2 15.42 -8.32 -22.54
CA THR A 2 16.04 -7.15 -21.86
C THR A 2 14.94 -6.14 -21.58
N ARG A 3 14.76 -5.79 -20.33
CA ARG A 3 13.77 -4.79 -19.90
C ARG A 3 14.17 -3.41 -20.37
N ASP A 4 13.24 -2.64 -20.93
CA ASP A 4 13.52 -1.28 -21.38
C ASP A 4 13.46 -0.29 -20.21
N ILE A 5 14.61 -0.07 -19.57
CA ILE A 5 14.71 0.88 -18.45
C ILE A 5 14.41 2.32 -18.88
N GLY A 6 14.66 2.67 -20.13
CA GLY A 6 14.31 3.99 -20.65
C GLY A 6 12.81 4.22 -20.59
N LYS A 7 12.04 3.23 -21.02
CA LYS A 7 10.56 3.23 -20.93
C LYS A 7 10.10 3.27 -19.48
N ARG A 8 10.64 2.38 -18.61
CA ARG A 8 10.27 2.35 -17.17
C ARG A 8 10.57 3.68 -16.48
N LEU A 9 11.71 4.31 -16.76
CA LEU A 9 12.05 5.61 -16.19
C LEU A 9 11.11 6.72 -16.68
N GLN A 10 10.70 6.69 -17.95
CA GLN A 10 9.70 7.62 -18.48
C GLN A 10 8.33 7.39 -17.83
N GLN A 11 7.89 6.15 -17.71
CA GLN A 11 6.64 5.78 -17.02
C GLN A 11 6.65 6.23 -15.55
N LEU A 12 7.75 5.99 -14.84
CA LEU A 12 7.93 6.45 -13.47
C LEU A 12 7.85 7.98 -13.37
N LYS A 13 8.54 8.71 -14.27
CA LYS A 13 8.48 10.19 -14.34
C LYS A 13 7.05 10.67 -14.62
N ALA A 14 6.38 10.10 -15.60
CA ALA A 14 5.01 10.45 -15.95
C ALA A 14 4.04 10.17 -14.78
N ARG A 15 4.16 9.00 -14.14
CA ARG A 15 3.38 8.63 -12.97
C ARG A 15 3.65 9.58 -11.80
N ARG A 16 4.90 9.90 -11.48
CA ARG A 16 5.26 10.79 -10.37
C ARG A 16 4.87 12.24 -10.61
N SER A 17 4.98 12.76 -11.81
CA SER A 17 4.47 14.10 -12.18
C SER A 17 2.93 14.13 -12.35
N GLY A 18 2.32 13.01 -12.72
CA GLY A 18 0.88 12.87 -13.02
C GLY A 18 0.50 13.17 -14.45
N THR A 19 1.49 13.28 -15.34
CA THR A 19 1.25 13.50 -16.78
C THR A 19 0.62 12.27 -17.46
N ASP A 20 0.74 11.10 -16.88
CA ASP A 20 0.06 9.86 -17.29
C ASP A 20 -1.48 9.94 -17.26
N ARG A 21 -2.04 10.90 -16.50
CA ARG A 21 -3.49 11.07 -16.31
C ARG A 21 -4.01 12.44 -16.72
N MET A 22 -3.25 13.22 -17.49
CA MET A 22 -3.67 14.57 -17.90
C MET A 22 -5.04 14.61 -18.62
N ALA A 23 -5.36 13.56 -19.39
CA ALA A 23 -6.64 13.48 -20.11
C ALA A 23 -7.89 13.37 -19.20
N VAL A 24 -7.72 13.04 -17.92
CA VAL A 24 -8.81 12.89 -16.93
C VAL A 24 -8.79 13.97 -15.86
N LEU A 25 -7.83 14.91 -15.92
CA LEU A 25 -7.73 16.02 -14.96
C LEU A 25 -8.56 17.22 -15.44
N ASN A 26 -9.11 17.98 -14.49
CA ASN A 26 -9.68 19.28 -14.81
C ASN A 26 -8.56 20.29 -15.19
N SER A 27 -8.93 21.44 -15.74
CA SER A 27 -7.99 22.45 -16.24
C SER A 27 -7.01 22.96 -15.16
N THR A 28 -7.48 23.12 -13.93
CA THR A 28 -6.65 23.61 -12.81
C THR A 28 -5.63 22.55 -12.38
N ASP A 29 -6.06 21.28 -12.21
CA ASP A 29 -5.17 20.19 -11.86
C ASP A 29 -4.17 19.88 -12.98
N GLY A 30 -4.57 20.05 -14.24
CA GLY A 30 -3.70 19.91 -15.41
C GLY A 30 -2.58 20.95 -15.41
N LEU A 31 -2.86 22.20 -15.05
CA LEU A 31 -1.85 23.26 -14.94
C LEU A 31 -0.87 23.01 -13.79
N ASP A 32 -1.35 22.55 -12.63
CA ASP A 32 -0.48 22.18 -11.49
C ASP A 32 0.45 21.02 -11.84
N VAL A 33 -0.07 20.02 -12.55
CA VAL A 33 0.71 18.88 -13.03
C VAL A 33 1.78 19.33 -14.03
N LEU A 34 1.42 20.20 -14.96
CA LEU A 34 2.34 20.73 -15.97
C LEU A 34 3.45 21.55 -15.31
N ALA A 35 3.12 22.46 -14.38
CA ALA A 35 4.10 23.24 -13.64
C ALA A 35 5.10 22.35 -12.89
N LYS A 36 4.62 21.33 -12.16
CA LYS A 36 5.48 20.37 -11.44
C LYS A 36 6.36 19.53 -12.39
N SER A 37 5.88 19.20 -13.57
CA SER A 37 6.67 18.43 -14.56
C SER A 37 7.86 19.23 -15.11
N ILE A 38 7.77 20.56 -15.15
CA ILE A 38 8.83 21.46 -15.63
C ILE A 38 9.99 21.53 -14.60
N TYR A 39 9.67 21.63 -13.30
CA TYR A 39 10.70 21.77 -12.26
C TYR A 39 11.45 20.46 -11.97
N GLY A 40 10.89 19.31 -12.30
CA GLY A 40 11.48 17.99 -12.07
C GLY A 40 11.69 17.68 -10.58
N GLU A 41 11.79 16.41 -10.25
CA GLU A 41 12.10 15.95 -8.89
C GLU A 41 13.62 15.82 -8.70
N SER A 42 14.09 15.90 -7.44
CA SER A 42 15.53 15.88 -7.12
C SER A 42 16.28 14.67 -7.70
N TYR A 43 15.66 13.48 -7.69
CA TYR A 43 16.28 12.26 -8.22
C TYR A 43 16.60 12.34 -9.72
N THR A 44 15.89 13.18 -10.49
CA THR A 44 16.11 13.31 -11.94
C THR A 44 17.44 14.00 -12.29
N ARG A 45 18.01 14.73 -11.34
CA ARG A 45 19.30 15.43 -11.47
C ARG A 45 20.46 14.60 -10.93
N ARG A 46 20.16 13.56 -10.13
CA ARG A 46 21.13 12.66 -9.55
C ARG A 46 21.43 11.49 -10.50
N ALA A 47 22.59 10.88 -10.38
CA ALA A 47 23.02 9.72 -11.18
C ALA A 47 22.84 9.96 -12.69
N THR A 48 23.22 11.13 -13.20
CA THR A 48 23.10 11.50 -14.62
C THR A 48 23.80 10.46 -15.50
N GLY A 49 23.08 9.92 -16.49
CA GLY A 49 23.57 8.84 -17.35
C GLY A 49 23.38 7.42 -16.81
N GLN A 50 23.01 7.25 -15.54
CA GLN A 50 22.77 5.97 -14.87
C GLN A 50 21.26 5.73 -14.72
N LYS A 51 20.61 5.27 -15.78
CA LYS A 51 19.13 5.18 -15.85
C LYS A 51 18.51 4.24 -14.83
N HIS A 52 19.17 3.10 -14.52
CA HIS A 52 18.67 2.14 -13.55
C HIS A 52 18.78 2.68 -12.12
N THR A 53 19.89 3.35 -11.83
CA THR A 53 20.10 4.05 -10.54
C THR A 53 19.06 5.16 -10.37
N GLN A 54 18.85 6.00 -11.39
CA GLN A 54 17.81 7.06 -11.35
C GLN A 54 16.43 6.46 -11.12
N TYR A 55 16.11 5.36 -11.81
CA TYR A 55 14.84 4.67 -11.63
C TYR A 55 14.66 4.21 -10.18
N ALA A 56 15.66 3.53 -9.62
CA ALA A 56 15.59 3.04 -8.24
C ALA A 56 15.43 4.19 -7.23
N LEU A 57 16.19 5.28 -7.38
CA LEU A 57 16.08 6.45 -6.52
C LEU A 57 14.67 7.06 -6.58
N GLY A 58 14.12 7.24 -7.77
CA GLY A 58 12.76 7.77 -7.94
C GLY A 58 11.67 6.82 -7.42
N ALA A 59 11.84 5.52 -7.64
CA ALA A 59 10.89 4.50 -7.19
C ALA A 59 10.84 4.35 -5.65
N MET A 60 11.93 4.66 -4.96
CA MET A 60 12.02 4.66 -3.49
C MET A 60 11.38 5.89 -2.84
N GLN A 61 11.26 7.01 -3.55
CA GLN A 61 10.77 8.26 -2.96
C GLN A 61 9.29 8.21 -2.58
N ALA A 62 8.94 8.93 -1.52
CA ALA A 62 7.55 9.18 -1.16
C ALA A 62 6.82 9.93 -2.28
N VAL A 63 5.52 9.79 -2.32
CA VAL A 63 4.66 10.60 -3.19
C VAL A 63 4.67 12.04 -2.67
N ASP A 64 4.57 12.98 -3.59
CA ASP A 64 4.47 14.41 -3.28
C ASP A 64 3.42 14.69 -2.20
N ALA A 65 3.76 15.56 -1.24
CA ALA A 65 2.90 15.89 -0.10
C ALA A 65 1.55 16.49 -0.53
N ASP A 66 1.53 17.30 -1.60
CA ASP A 66 0.29 17.88 -2.11
C ASP A 66 -0.61 16.80 -2.72
N TYR A 67 -0.03 15.81 -3.41
CA TYR A 67 -0.81 14.69 -3.92
C TYR A 67 -1.49 13.93 -2.77
N THR A 68 -0.73 13.65 -1.71
CA THR A 68 -1.24 12.98 -0.52
C THR A 68 -2.32 13.81 0.16
N ARG A 69 -2.09 15.12 0.32
CA ARG A 69 -3.07 16.07 0.89
C ARG A 69 -4.38 16.09 0.10
N ILE A 70 -4.30 16.12 -1.23
CA ILE A 70 -5.49 16.07 -2.10
C ILE A 70 -6.23 14.74 -1.93
N SER A 71 -5.50 13.63 -1.86
CA SER A 71 -6.10 12.32 -1.65
C SER A 71 -6.86 12.24 -0.32
N LEU A 72 -6.27 12.78 0.75
CA LEU A 72 -6.90 12.86 2.07
C LEU A 72 -8.14 13.77 2.06
N ALA A 73 -8.06 14.92 1.40
CA ALA A 73 -9.18 15.86 1.27
C ALA A 73 -10.37 15.25 0.52
N GLU A 74 -10.11 14.40 -0.51
CA GLU A 74 -11.19 13.69 -1.21
C GLU A 74 -11.83 12.63 -0.31
N ALA A 75 -11.06 11.87 0.47
CA ALA A 75 -11.60 10.93 1.44
C ALA A 75 -12.46 11.65 2.49
N GLU A 76 -11.99 12.79 3.01
CA GLU A 76 -12.74 13.62 3.96
C GLU A 76 -14.04 14.16 3.34
N ARG A 77 -14.01 14.63 2.09
CA ARG A 77 -15.19 15.11 1.35
C ARG A 77 -16.23 14.00 1.18
N VAL A 78 -15.79 12.79 0.80
CA VAL A 78 -16.66 11.63 0.69
C VAL A 78 -17.22 11.25 2.05
N GLY A 79 -16.38 11.24 3.09
CA GLY A 79 -16.79 10.97 4.47
C GLY A 79 -17.87 11.94 4.98
N LYS A 80 -17.73 13.24 4.73
CA LYS A 80 -18.74 14.25 5.12
C LYS A 80 -20.11 14.02 4.47
N GLN A 81 -20.14 13.62 3.19
CA GLN A 81 -21.40 13.31 2.51
C GLN A 81 -22.05 12.03 3.07
N LEU A 82 -21.24 11.02 3.37
CA LEU A 82 -21.70 9.79 3.99
C LEU A 82 -22.21 10.03 5.41
N ASP A 83 -21.49 10.82 6.22
CA ASP A 83 -21.89 11.18 7.58
C ASP A 83 -23.26 11.83 7.59
N ALA A 84 -23.44 12.90 6.80
CA ALA A 84 -24.70 13.60 6.71
C ALA A 84 -25.86 12.68 6.25
N GLY A 85 -25.62 11.85 5.22
CA GLY A 85 -26.64 10.96 4.67
C GLY A 85 -26.98 9.78 5.58
N LEU A 86 -26.03 9.23 6.32
CA LEU A 86 -26.24 8.11 7.24
C LEU A 86 -26.89 8.58 8.55
N ARG A 87 -26.46 9.73 9.09
CA ARG A 87 -27.09 10.34 10.28
C ARG A 87 -28.53 10.72 10.01
N ALA A 88 -28.87 11.24 8.82
CA ALA A 88 -30.25 11.51 8.43
C ALA A 88 -31.13 10.23 8.37
N ARG A 89 -30.51 9.06 8.29
CA ARG A 89 -31.15 7.74 8.34
C ARG A 89 -31.07 7.09 9.75
N GLY A 90 -30.68 7.87 10.77
CA GLY A 90 -30.58 7.41 12.16
C GLY A 90 -29.38 6.53 12.45
N ARG A 91 -28.32 6.57 11.63
CA ARG A 91 -27.08 5.82 11.86
C ARG A 91 -25.97 6.72 12.35
N ASP A 92 -25.35 6.35 13.45
CA ASP A 92 -24.12 6.96 13.94
C ASP A 92 -22.92 6.22 13.33
N VAL A 93 -22.00 6.98 12.67
CA VAL A 93 -20.86 6.41 11.97
C VAL A 93 -19.59 7.22 12.23
N GLY A 94 -18.48 6.49 12.32
CA GLY A 94 -17.14 7.05 12.37
C GLY A 94 -16.37 6.79 11.06
N PHE A 95 -15.28 7.53 10.87
CA PHE A 95 -14.45 7.40 9.68
C PHE A 95 -12.98 7.22 10.07
N ARG A 96 -12.32 6.28 9.40
CA ARG A 96 -10.88 6.06 9.54
C ARG A 96 -10.26 5.76 8.19
N LEU A 97 -8.99 6.08 8.04
CA LEU A 97 -8.22 5.68 6.86
C LEU A 97 -7.54 4.35 7.12
N GLN A 98 -7.45 3.53 6.07
CA GLN A 98 -6.63 2.32 6.06
C GLN A 98 -5.75 2.25 4.82
N GLY A 99 -5.03 1.16 4.63
CA GLY A 99 -4.27 0.89 3.42
C GLY A 99 -2.93 1.63 3.34
N SER A 100 -2.52 1.97 2.13
CA SER A 100 -1.15 2.43 1.86
C SER A 100 -0.90 3.91 2.14
N VAL A 101 -1.94 4.73 2.15
CA VAL A 101 -1.82 6.19 2.36
C VAL A 101 -1.39 6.52 3.80
N PRO A 102 -2.07 6.03 4.86
CA PRO A 102 -1.64 6.30 6.23
C PRO A 102 -0.30 5.67 6.60
N CYS A 103 0.16 4.65 5.83
CA CYS A 103 1.50 4.08 5.98
C CYS A 103 2.59 4.85 5.22
N ASP A 104 2.25 5.84 4.40
CA ASP A 104 3.18 6.51 3.48
C ASP A 104 3.96 5.52 2.57
N ILE A 105 3.28 4.46 2.12
CA ILE A 105 3.79 3.48 1.17
C ILE A 105 2.97 3.42 -0.13
N HIS A 106 2.11 4.42 -0.33
CA HIS A 106 1.35 4.54 -1.57
C HIS A 106 2.26 4.99 -2.71
N ILE A 107 1.90 4.59 -3.93
CA ILE A 107 2.52 5.06 -5.16
C ILE A 107 1.48 5.77 -6.02
N ARG A 108 1.88 6.87 -6.63
CA ARG A 108 0.96 7.72 -7.40
C ARG A 108 0.39 6.95 -8.58
N GLY A 109 -0.89 7.15 -8.83
CA GLY A 109 -1.57 6.54 -9.97
C GLY A 109 -1.97 5.07 -9.81
N VAL A 110 -1.44 4.38 -8.80
CA VAL A 110 -1.70 2.94 -8.55
C VAL A 110 -2.45 2.72 -7.24
N SER A 111 -2.26 3.62 -6.26
CA SER A 111 -2.87 3.49 -4.94
C SER A 111 -4.06 4.43 -4.80
N ASP A 112 -5.21 3.87 -4.46
CA ASP A 112 -6.42 4.61 -4.08
C ASP A 112 -6.39 4.93 -2.57
N VAL A 113 -7.29 5.82 -2.11
CA VAL A 113 -7.46 6.09 -0.68
C VAL A 113 -8.57 5.21 -0.15
N ASP A 114 -8.27 4.43 0.88
CA ASP A 114 -9.23 3.54 1.52
C ASP A 114 -9.87 4.24 2.73
N LEU A 115 -11.18 4.47 2.69
CA LEU A 115 -11.97 5.09 3.74
C LEU A 115 -12.89 4.05 4.39
N LEU A 116 -12.59 3.69 5.64
CA LEU A 116 -13.50 2.91 6.47
C LEU A 116 -14.69 3.77 6.89
N VAL A 117 -15.88 3.22 6.76
CA VAL A 117 -17.13 3.74 7.35
C VAL A 117 -17.54 2.79 8.45
N LEU A 118 -17.34 3.20 9.68
CA LEU A 118 -17.52 2.38 10.87
C LEU A 118 -18.88 2.66 11.49
N ASP A 119 -19.69 1.62 11.65
CA ASP A 119 -20.92 1.68 12.46
C ASP A 119 -20.52 1.85 13.94
N GLU A 120 -20.85 2.96 14.57
CA GLU A 120 -20.50 3.24 15.98
C GLU A 120 -21.54 2.67 16.95
N ALA A 121 -22.74 2.36 16.47
CA ALA A 121 -23.79 1.76 17.28
C ALA A 121 -23.69 0.23 17.37
N PHE A 122 -22.83 -0.39 16.53
CA PHE A 122 -22.70 -1.83 16.48
C PHE A 122 -21.23 -2.26 16.44
N PHE A 123 -20.90 -3.26 17.25
CA PHE A 123 -19.58 -3.90 17.24
C PHE A 123 -19.69 -5.38 17.59
N THR A 124 -18.65 -6.13 17.26
CA THR A 124 -18.47 -7.52 17.71
C THR A 124 -17.23 -7.61 18.61
N TYR A 125 -17.06 -8.73 19.29
CA TYR A 125 -15.92 -8.92 20.21
C TYR A 125 -15.53 -10.39 20.33
N ASP A 126 -14.30 -10.61 20.77
CA ASP A 126 -13.81 -11.93 21.17
C ASP A 126 -14.45 -12.34 22.51
N THR A 127 -15.18 -13.44 22.50
CA THR A 127 -15.88 -13.95 23.69
C THR A 127 -14.92 -14.44 24.78
N SER A 128 -13.70 -14.82 24.40
CA SER A 128 -12.62 -15.19 25.32
C SER A 128 -11.89 -14.01 25.96
N GLY A 129 -12.17 -12.78 25.52
CA GLY A 129 -11.54 -11.57 26.06
C GLY A 129 -11.95 -11.26 27.50
N SER A 130 -11.15 -10.49 28.23
CA SER A 130 -11.31 -10.20 29.64
C SER A 130 -12.65 -9.49 29.95
N ARG A 131 -13.04 -8.52 29.14
CA ARG A 131 -14.27 -7.76 29.30
C ARG A 131 -15.51 -8.60 29.00
N ALA A 132 -15.42 -9.44 27.95
CA ALA A 132 -16.51 -10.36 27.60
C ALA A 132 -16.76 -11.35 28.74
N ARG A 133 -15.70 -11.95 29.31
CA ARG A 133 -15.82 -12.86 30.48
C ARG A 133 -16.32 -12.16 31.73
N ALA A 134 -16.06 -10.86 31.87
CA ALA A 134 -16.58 -10.05 32.95
C ALA A 134 -18.03 -9.58 32.72
N GLY A 135 -18.69 -10.01 31.64
CA GLY A 135 -20.08 -9.66 31.33
C GLY A 135 -20.30 -8.19 30.96
N GLN A 136 -19.27 -7.49 30.46
CA GLN A 136 -19.37 -6.05 30.14
C GLN A 136 -20.02 -5.75 28.78
N PHE A 137 -20.29 -6.75 27.96
CA PHE A 137 -20.95 -6.61 26.65
C PHE A 137 -22.40 -7.15 26.70
N ASN A 138 -23.27 -6.46 27.43
CA ASN A 138 -24.61 -6.93 27.77
C ASN A 138 -25.74 -6.21 27.02
N SER A 139 -25.47 -5.62 25.87
CA SER A 139 -26.49 -4.93 25.06
C SER A 139 -26.76 -5.71 23.77
N PRO A 140 -27.54 -6.79 23.80
CA PRO A 140 -27.82 -7.57 22.60
C PRO A 140 -28.70 -6.76 21.66
N VAL A 141 -28.46 -6.94 20.36
CA VAL A 141 -29.24 -6.37 19.28
C VAL A 141 -29.98 -7.47 18.51
N ALA A 142 -31.09 -7.11 17.88
CA ALA A 142 -31.98 -8.06 17.19
C ALA A 142 -31.46 -8.46 15.79
N TYR A 143 -30.31 -7.90 15.32
CA TYR A 143 -29.76 -8.14 13.98
C TYR A 143 -28.35 -8.75 14.05
N THR A 144 -27.97 -9.42 12.97
CA THR A 144 -26.69 -10.11 12.89
C THR A 144 -25.56 -9.18 12.43
N PRO A 145 -24.27 -9.49 12.70
CA PRO A 145 -23.14 -8.75 12.16
C PRO A 145 -23.18 -8.62 10.63
N LEU A 146 -23.59 -9.67 9.94
CA LEU A 146 -23.71 -9.67 8.49
C LEU A 146 -24.80 -8.71 8.00
N SER A 147 -26.00 -8.76 8.62
CA SER A 147 -27.11 -7.86 8.24
C SER A 147 -26.79 -6.40 8.56
N ALA A 148 -26.04 -6.11 9.64
CA ALA A 148 -25.56 -4.76 9.96
C ALA A 148 -24.67 -4.22 8.83
N LEU A 149 -23.68 -5.00 8.39
CA LEU A 149 -22.77 -4.63 7.30
C LEU A 149 -23.48 -4.47 5.95
N GLN A 150 -24.41 -5.40 5.61
CA GLN A 150 -25.20 -5.32 4.39
C GLN A 150 -26.06 -4.05 4.35
N SER A 151 -26.72 -3.72 5.46
CA SER A 151 -27.55 -2.53 5.58
C SER A 151 -26.73 -1.24 5.53
N LEU A 152 -25.55 -1.20 6.20
CA LEU A 152 -24.63 -0.07 6.13
C LEU A 152 -24.12 0.14 4.70
N ARG A 153 -23.71 -0.93 4.02
CA ARG A 153 -23.24 -0.89 2.64
C ARG A 153 -24.31 -0.39 1.69
N SER A 154 -25.52 -0.93 1.76
CA SER A 154 -26.66 -0.50 0.93
C SER A 154 -26.98 0.99 1.13
N GLY A 155 -26.96 1.44 2.40
CA GLY A 155 -27.11 2.86 2.72
C GLY A 155 -26.02 3.74 2.11
N ALA A 156 -24.76 3.33 2.23
CA ALA A 156 -23.62 4.03 1.66
C ALA A 156 -23.70 4.07 0.13
N GLU A 157 -23.98 2.96 -0.54
CA GLU A 157 -24.13 2.89 -2.00
C GLU A 157 -25.21 3.86 -2.52
N SER A 158 -26.36 3.93 -1.84
CA SER A 158 -27.45 4.84 -2.19
C SER A 158 -27.02 6.31 -2.04
N ILE A 159 -26.41 6.67 -0.91
CA ILE A 159 -25.96 8.04 -0.64
C ILE A 159 -24.89 8.48 -1.63
N LEU A 160 -23.91 7.61 -1.92
CA LEU A 160 -22.82 7.94 -2.84
C LEU A 160 -23.33 8.18 -4.26
N LYS A 161 -24.29 7.38 -4.75
CA LYS A 161 -24.93 7.60 -6.05
C LYS A 161 -25.70 8.92 -6.11
N ASP A 162 -26.38 9.28 -5.03
CA ASP A 162 -27.13 10.54 -4.91
C ASP A 162 -26.18 11.77 -4.84
N LYS A 163 -25.17 11.71 -3.98
CA LYS A 163 -24.29 12.85 -3.70
C LYS A 163 -23.18 13.07 -4.73
N PHE A 164 -22.83 12.04 -5.52
CA PHE A 164 -21.80 12.09 -6.55
C PHE A 164 -22.33 11.66 -7.93
N PRO A 165 -23.36 12.33 -8.47
CA PRO A 165 -24.04 11.88 -9.71
C PRO A 165 -23.14 11.91 -10.95
N GLN A 166 -22.06 12.71 -10.93
CA GLN A 166 -21.10 12.79 -12.03
C GLN A 166 -19.93 11.79 -11.88
N ALA A 167 -19.76 11.21 -10.69
CA ALA A 167 -18.71 10.22 -10.45
C ALA A 167 -19.17 8.81 -10.84
N LYS A 168 -18.23 7.99 -11.27
CA LYS A 168 -18.46 6.55 -11.39
C LYS A 168 -18.45 5.94 -9.98
N VAL A 169 -19.62 5.52 -9.51
CA VAL A 169 -19.79 4.79 -8.25
C VAL A 169 -19.90 3.30 -8.61
N ASP A 170 -18.77 2.59 -8.50
CA ASP A 170 -18.71 1.16 -8.77
C ASP A 170 -19.00 0.37 -7.49
N THR A 171 -20.14 -0.29 -7.48
CA THR A 171 -20.61 -1.13 -6.37
C THR A 171 -20.37 -2.64 -6.61
N SER A 172 -19.70 -3.02 -7.71
CA SER A 172 -19.44 -4.42 -8.06
C SER A 172 -18.39 -5.08 -7.17
N GLY A 173 -17.46 -4.29 -6.62
CA GLY A 173 -16.39 -4.78 -5.76
C GLY A 173 -16.91 -5.54 -4.54
N ALA A 174 -16.26 -6.65 -4.18
CA ALA A 174 -16.70 -7.51 -3.07
C ALA A 174 -16.66 -6.79 -1.71
N LYS A 175 -15.64 -5.97 -1.47
CA LYS A 175 -15.36 -5.37 -0.15
C LYS A 175 -15.53 -3.85 -0.12
N ALA A 176 -15.17 -3.16 -1.18
CA ALA A 176 -15.23 -1.71 -1.27
C ALA A 176 -16.28 -1.23 -2.29
N ILE A 177 -16.72 0.00 -2.11
CA ILE A 177 -17.45 0.80 -3.09
C ILE A 177 -16.44 1.78 -3.66
N LYS A 178 -16.15 1.69 -4.96
CA LYS A 178 -15.13 2.52 -5.58
C LYS A 178 -15.73 3.76 -6.23
N LEU A 179 -15.23 4.93 -5.84
CA LEU A 179 -15.60 6.21 -6.46
C LEU A 179 -14.45 6.72 -7.32
N SER A 180 -14.74 7.14 -8.54
CA SER A 180 -13.74 7.71 -9.44
C SER A 180 -14.33 8.66 -10.47
N GLY A 181 -13.54 9.63 -10.94
CA GLY A 181 -13.93 10.57 -11.97
C GLY A 181 -14.97 11.60 -11.52
N GLY A 182 -15.59 12.27 -12.49
CA GLY A 182 -16.53 13.36 -12.22
C GLY A 182 -15.88 14.52 -11.47
N SER A 183 -16.45 14.90 -10.33
CA SER A 183 -15.92 15.97 -9.47
C SER A 183 -14.81 15.51 -8.51
N LEU A 184 -14.44 14.22 -8.53
CA LEU A 184 -13.38 13.68 -7.67
C LEU A 184 -12.02 13.86 -8.33
N ARG A 185 -11.09 14.48 -7.62
CA ARG A 185 -9.70 14.63 -8.06
C ARG A 185 -8.89 13.33 -7.92
N ARG A 186 -9.31 12.44 -7.00
CA ARG A 186 -8.68 11.14 -6.72
C ARG A 186 -9.73 10.08 -6.45
N PRO A 187 -9.48 8.83 -6.83
CA PRO A 187 -10.35 7.73 -6.48
C PRO A 187 -10.36 7.51 -4.95
N VAL A 188 -11.54 7.12 -4.45
CA VAL A 188 -11.75 6.77 -3.04
C VAL A 188 -12.46 5.43 -2.98
N ASP A 189 -11.89 4.50 -2.23
CA ASP A 189 -12.49 3.22 -1.92
C ASP A 189 -13.18 3.31 -0.55
N VAL A 190 -14.50 3.25 -0.55
CA VAL A 190 -15.32 3.28 0.68
C VAL A 190 -15.56 1.86 1.15
N VAL A 191 -15.20 1.57 2.40
CA VAL A 191 -15.27 0.23 2.99
C VAL A 191 -16.21 0.24 4.20
N PRO A 192 -17.49 -0.14 4.04
CA PRO A 192 -18.43 -0.28 5.13
C PRO A 192 -17.98 -1.35 6.13
N SER A 193 -17.95 -1.00 7.41
CA SER A 193 -17.30 -1.77 8.47
C SER A 193 -18.00 -1.58 9.80
N HIS A 194 -17.71 -2.44 10.76
CA HIS A 194 -17.95 -2.19 12.18
C HIS A 194 -16.74 -2.63 13.01
N TRP A 195 -16.64 -2.11 14.21
CA TRP A 195 -15.57 -2.46 15.14
C TRP A 195 -15.64 -3.92 15.60
N HIS A 196 -14.47 -4.47 15.89
CA HIS A 196 -14.32 -5.75 16.56
C HIS A 196 -13.33 -5.62 17.73
N ASP A 197 -13.81 -5.81 18.93
CA ASP A 197 -12.97 -5.78 20.13
C ASP A 197 -12.26 -7.14 20.31
N THR A 198 -10.99 -7.19 19.90
CA THR A 198 -10.15 -8.37 20.06
C THR A 198 -9.86 -8.63 21.55
N SER A 199 -9.37 -9.81 21.88
CA SER A 199 -8.91 -10.11 23.25
C SER A 199 -7.85 -9.13 23.74
N ASP A 200 -6.95 -8.69 22.84
CA ASP A 200 -5.92 -7.70 23.15
C ASP A 200 -6.55 -6.33 23.45
N SER A 201 -7.44 -5.83 22.59
CA SER A 201 -8.08 -4.53 22.77
C SER A 201 -8.92 -4.45 24.03
N GLN A 202 -9.51 -5.58 24.46
CA GLN A 202 -10.26 -5.66 25.72
C GLN A 202 -9.38 -5.47 26.97
N VAL A 203 -8.05 -5.63 26.84
CA VAL A 203 -7.07 -5.37 27.90
C VAL A 203 -6.42 -3.99 27.75
N THR A 204 -5.98 -3.67 26.54
CA THR A 204 -5.14 -2.48 26.28
C THR A 204 -5.94 -1.20 26.09
N TRP A 205 -7.19 -1.27 25.66
CA TRP A 205 -8.07 -0.14 25.28
C TRP A 205 -7.52 0.68 24.10
N ARG A 206 -6.51 0.17 23.38
CA ARG A 206 -5.90 0.85 22.26
C ARG A 206 -6.68 0.59 20.99
N GLU A 207 -6.93 1.65 20.20
CA GLU A 207 -7.55 1.52 18.87
C GLU A 207 -6.74 0.61 17.94
N THR A 208 -5.42 0.66 18.04
CA THR A 208 -4.51 -0.18 17.25
C THR A 208 -4.67 -1.69 17.49
N ASP A 209 -5.23 -2.06 18.63
CA ASP A 209 -5.50 -3.46 18.97
C ASP A 209 -6.94 -3.88 18.65
N ARG A 210 -7.80 -2.93 18.26
CA ARG A 210 -9.13 -3.24 17.73
C ARG A 210 -9.06 -3.71 16.29
N GLY A 211 -9.86 -4.69 15.95
CA GLY A 211 -10.12 -5.09 14.58
C GLY A 211 -11.29 -4.32 13.96
N VAL A 212 -11.44 -4.46 12.67
CA VAL A 212 -12.63 -4.06 11.92
C VAL A 212 -13.14 -5.26 11.13
N ARG A 213 -14.47 -5.45 11.13
CA ARG A 213 -15.09 -6.43 10.25
C ARG A 213 -15.67 -5.73 9.05
N ILE A 214 -15.34 -6.24 7.87
CA ILE A 214 -15.79 -5.75 6.58
C ILE A 214 -16.64 -6.82 5.88
N LEU A 215 -17.61 -6.38 5.10
CA LEU A 215 -18.42 -7.28 4.28
C LEU A 215 -17.59 -7.78 3.07
N ASP A 216 -17.55 -9.09 2.89
CA ASP A 216 -17.26 -9.68 1.58
C ASP A 216 -18.56 -10.17 0.95
N LYS A 217 -19.11 -9.37 0.02
CA LYS A 217 -20.41 -9.72 -0.59
C LYS A 217 -20.35 -10.85 -1.62
N SER A 218 -19.14 -11.24 -2.05
CA SER A 218 -18.97 -12.36 -3.00
C SER A 218 -19.24 -13.71 -2.33
N ILE A 219 -18.96 -13.79 -1.02
CA ILE A 219 -19.22 -14.96 -0.18
C ILE A 219 -19.94 -14.53 1.08
N PRO A 220 -21.11 -13.94 1.07
CA PRO A 220 -21.75 -13.08 2.08
C PRO A 220 -21.29 -13.34 3.53
N GLU A 221 -20.07 -12.96 3.83
CA GLU A 221 -19.38 -13.15 5.11
C GLU A 221 -18.74 -11.85 5.60
N SER A 222 -18.47 -11.79 6.89
CA SER A 222 -17.66 -10.72 7.46
C SER A 222 -16.21 -11.15 7.64
N VAL A 223 -15.28 -10.37 7.11
CA VAL A 223 -13.83 -10.61 7.21
C VAL A 223 -13.24 -9.71 8.27
N LEU A 224 -12.49 -10.29 9.21
CA LEU A 224 -11.76 -9.53 10.23
C LEU A 224 -10.44 -9.00 9.64
N ASN A 225 -10.21 -7.71 9.81
CA ASN A 225 -8.96 -7.02 9.46
C ASN A 225 -8.41 -6.26 10.67
N MET A 226 -7.08 -6.10 10.72
CA MET A 226 -6.36 -5.36 11.75
C MET A 226 -5.58 -4.17 11.16
N PRO A 227 -6.27 -3.22 10.49
CA PRO A 227 -5.59 -2.19 9.71
C PRO A 227 -4.72 -1.26 10.56
N PHE A 228 -5.19 -0.91 11.76
CA PHE A 228 -4.48 0.03 12.64
C PHE A 228 -3.22 -0.60 13.24
N ARG A 229 -3.28 -1.89 13.58
CA ARG A 229 -2.11 -2.67 14.02
C ARG A 229 -1.08 -2.80 12.90
N HIS A 230 -1.53 -3.04 11.68
CA HIS A 230 -0.64 -3.07 10.51
C HIS A 230 0.07 -1.73 10.31
N ILE A 231 -0.68 -0.62 10.31
CA ILE A 231 -0.13 0.74 10.16
C ILE A 231 0.90 1.03 11.26
N GLU A 232 0.55 0.76 12.51
CA GLU A 232 1.45 0.97 13.65
C GLU A 232 2.75 0.19 13.48
N ARG A 233 2.66 -1.11 13.17
CA ARG A 233 3.84 -1.98 13.02
C ARG A 233 4.73 -1.61 11.84
N ILE A 234 4.16 -1.21 10.70
CA ILE A 234 4.94 -0.67 9.58
C ILE A 234 5.68 0.60 9.99
N ASN A 235 4.99 1.53 10.67
CA ASN A 235 5.60 2.79 11.10
C ASN A 235 6.72 2.58 12.13
N GLN A 236 6.50 1.73 13.13
CA GLN A 236 7.51 1.40 14.14
C GLN A 236 8.75 0.74 13.51
N ARG A 237 8.53 -0.21 12.61
CA ARG A 237 9.62 -0.92 11.92
C ARG A 237 10.41 -0.01 11.00
N ASP A 238 9.72 0.91 10.32
CA ASP A 238 10.37 1.91 9.46
C ASP A 238 11.25 2.87 10.26
N ALA A 239 10.79 3.34 11.43
CA ALA A 239 11.60 4.15 12.32
C ALA A 239 12.86 3.38 12.79
N GLN A 240 12.73 2.11 13.16
CA GLN A 240 13.85 1.24 13.50
C GLN A 240 14.84 1.06 12.35
N ALA A 241 14.32 0.99 11.12
CA ALA A 241 15.11 0.90 9.88
C ALA A 241 15.61 2.28 9.37
N ARG A 242 15.60 3.33 10.19
CA ARG A 242 15.97 4.71 9.80
C ARG A 242 15.31 5.14 8.49
N TYR A 243 14.00 4.85 8.36
CA TYR A 243 13.16 5.17 7.21
C TYR A 243 13.53 4.45 5.90
N GLY A 244 14.24 3.32 6.00
CA GLY A 244 14.60 2.49 4.85
C GLY A 244 13.50 1.51 4.42
N LEU A 245 12.63 1.06 5.35
CA LEU A 245 11.60 0.07 5.05
C LEU A 245 10.57 0.58 4.04
N LYS A 246 10.00 1.76 4.27
CA LYS A 246 9.00 2.34 3.36
C LYS A 246 9.57 2.63 1.98
N LYS A 247 10.85 3.01 1.89
CA LYS A 247 11.58 3.16 0.62
C LYS A 247 11.64 1.83 -0.15
N ALA A 248 12.00 0.73 0.53
CA ALA A 248 12.02 -0.60 -0.07
C ALA A 248 10.63 -1.04 -0.55
N ILE A 249 9.59 -0.83 0.25
CA ILE A 249 8.21 -1.16 -0.13
C ILE A 249 7.77 -0.39 -1.37
N ARG A 250 8.03 0.92 -1.44
CA ARG A 250 7.70 1.75 -2.61
C ARG A 250 8.47 1.31 -3.86
N LEU A 251 9.76 0.97 -3.72
CA LEU A 251 10.57 0.41 -4.80
C LEU A 251 9.91 -0.83 -5.40
N LEU A 252 9.60 -1.83 -4.58
CA LEU A 252 8.99 -3.08 -5.04
C LEU A 252 7.61 -2.86 -5.67
N LYS A 253 6.80 -1.97 -5.13
CA LYS A 253 5.49 -1.63 -5.70
C LYS A 253 5.63 -0.99 -7.08
N ASN A 254 6.62 -0.10 -7.29
CA ASN A 254 6.87 0.52 -8.59
C ASN A 254 7.41 -0.52 -9.59
N VAL A 255 8.40 -1.33 -9.21
CA VAL A 255 8.94 -2.40 -10.06
C VAL A 255 7.82 -3.36 -10.49
N LYS A 256 6.97 -3.79 -9.56
CA LYS A 256 5.81 -4.62 -9.88
C LYS A 256 4.86 -3.94 -10.86
N ALA A 257 4.53 -2.67 -10.63
CA ALA A 257 3.59 -1.93 -11.48
C ALA A 257 4.11 -1.84 -12.92
N ASP A 258 5.39 -1.48 -13.09
CA ASP A 258 6.01 -1.38 -14.41
C ASP A 258 6.12 -2.75 -15.10
N ALA A 259 6.43 -3.82 -14.36
CA ALA A 259 6.46 -5.18 -14.89
C ALA A 259 5.06 -5.63 -15.38
N ILE A 260 4.00 -5.29 -14.66
CA ILE A 260 2.62 -5.59 -15.08
C ILE A 260 2.25 -4.81 -16.34
N GLU A 261 2.65 -3.55 -16.46
CA GLU A 261 2.45 -2.75 -17.68
C GLU A 261 3.20 -3.34 -18.89
N GLU A 262 4.30 -4.07 -18.65
CA GLU A 262 5.05 -4.82 -19.66
C GLU A 262 4.49 -6.23 -19.92
N GLY A 263 3.38 -6.60 -19.26
CA GLY A 263 2.67 -7.87 -19.47
C GLY A 263 3.04 -8.99 -18.49
N ALA A 264 3.85 -8.73 -17.46
CA ALA A 264 4.13 -9.71 -16.41
C ALA A 264 2.89 -9.98 -15.55
N LYS A 265 2.77 -11.23 -15.07
CA LYS A 265 1.72 -11.62 -14.13
C LYS A 265 2.33 -11.77 -12.73
N ILE A 266 2.14 -10.75 -11.87
CA ILE A 266 2.65 -10.75 -10.50
C ILE A 266 1.46 -10.51 -9.53
N PRO A 267 0.63 -11.53 -9.25
CA PRO A 267 -0.56 -11.39 -8.40
C PRO A 267 -0.21 -11.35 -6.90
N LEU A 268 0.82 -10.60 -6.51
CA LEU A 268 1.20 -10.36 -5.12
C LEU A 268 0.57 -9.03 -4.67
N PRO A 269 -0.41 -9.03 -3.75
CA PRO A 269 -1.02 -7.78 -3.26
C PRO A 269 -0.01 -6.80 -2.66
N SER A 270 -0.26 -5.50 -2.78
CA SER A 270 0.60 -4.46 -2.19
C SER A 270 0.75 -4.60 -0.67
N PHE A 271 -0.28 -5.09 0.01
CA PHE A 271 -0.25 -5.42 1.42
C PHE A 271 0.77 -6.53 1.72
N ASP A 272 0.82 -7.58 0.87
CA ASP A 272 1.76 -8.68 1.03
C ASP A 272 3.19 -8.26 0.68
N ILE A 273 3.40 -7.35 -0.29
CA ILE A 273 4.72 -6.74 -0.56
C ILE A 273 5.23 -5.98 0.68
N ALA A 274 4.39 -5.18 1.31
CA ALA A 274 4.76 -4.49 2.54
C ALA A 274 5.09 -5.47 3.66
N SER A 275 4.31 -6.56 3.76
CA SER A 275 4.51 -7.63 4.73
C SER A 275 5.82 -8.39 4.50
N VAL A 276 6.19 -8.70 3.27
CA VAL A 276 7.47 -9.31 2.92
C VAL A 276 8.63 -8.43 3.39
N MET A 277 8.62 -7.15 3.03
CA MET A 277 9.69 -6.24 3.40
C MET A 277 9.75 -5.93 4.90
N TRP A 278 8.65 -6.08 5.61
CA TRP A 278 8.64 -5.96 7.07
C TRP A 278 9.55 -6.99 7.76
N HIS A 279 9.79 -8.16 7.13
CA HIS A 279 10.71 -9.20 7.62
C HIS A 279 12.16 -9.01 7.16
N ALA A 280 12.48 -8.01 6.32
CA ALA A 280 13.83 -7.73 5.88
C ALA A 280 14.75 -7.29 7.03
N ASP A 281 16.06 -7.38 6.82
CA ASP A 281 17.06 -7.01 7.82
C ASP A 281 17.04 -5.52 8.12
N LEU A 282 16.83 -5.17 9.39
CA LEU A 282 16.72 -3.78 9.84
C LEU A 282 18.02 -3.01 9.68
N GLY A 283 19.16 -3.64 9.99
CA GLY A 283 20.47 -3.00 9.90
C GLY A 283 20.83 -2.68 8.45
N ALA A 284 20.54 -3.60 7.54
CA ALA A 284 20.76 -3.41 6.11
C ALA A 284 19.87 -2.31 5.54
N LEU A 285 18.58 -2.26 5.92
CA LEU A 285 17.68 -1.18 5.53
C LEU A 285 18.10 0.16 6.13
N ALA A 286 18.55 0.18 7.39
CA ALA A 286 19.01 1.40 8.07
C ALA A 286 20.28 1.98 7.42
N ALA A 287 21.14 1.16 6.82
CA ALA A 287 22.29 1.60 6.06
C ALA A 287 21.91 2.50 4.87
N GLY A 288 20.68 2.35 4.36
CA GLY A 288 20.11 3.21 3.32
C GLY A 288 19.94 4.68 3.69
N SER A 289 20.13 5.05 4.97
CA SER A 289 20.21 6.46 5.40
C SER A 289 21.51 7.14 4.95
N VAL A 290 22.57 6.36 4.66
CA VAL A 290 23.86 6.84 4.18
C VAL A 290 24.12 6.37 2.74
N TYR A 291 23.86 5.11 2.46
CA TYR A 291 24.03 4.44 1.17
C TYR A 291 22.68 4.04 0.61
N GLU A 292 22.03 4.91 -0.15
CA GLU A 292 20.63 4.66 -0.59
C GLU A 292 20.47 3.33 -1.35
N LEU A 293 21.49 2.93 -2.12
CA LEU A 293 21.47 1.67 -2.86
C LEU A 293 21.58 0.42 -1.97
N ALA A 294 21.97 0.55 -0.70
CA ALA A 294 21.89 -0.54 0.27
C ALA A 294 20.46 -1.04 0.47
N ILE A 295 19.46 -0.18 0.26
CA ILE A 295 18.03 -0.57 0.29
C ILE A 295 17.72 -1.52 -0.86
N VAL A 296 18.25 -1.24 -2.06
CA VAL A 296 18.11 -2.12 -3.23
C VAL A 296 18.79 -3.47 -2.96
N ALA A 297 20.02 -3.43 -2.43
CA ALA A 297 20.78 -4.64 -2.08
C ALA A 297 20.01 -5.51 -1.07
N GLU A 298 19.42 -4.90 -0.04
CA GLU A 298 18.66 -5.67 0.93
C GLU A 298 17.35 -6.22 0.36
N ALA A 299 16.65 -5.45 -0.47
CA ALA A 299 15.44 -5.92 -1.13
C ALA A 299 15.72 -7.16 -2.01
N VAL A 300 16.79 -7.13 -2.80
CA VAL A 300 17.22 -8.28 -3.63
C VAL A 300 17.59 -9.46 -2.77
N ARG A 301 18.49 -9.27 -1.79
CA ARG A 301 18.93 -10.33 -0.88
C ARG A 301 17.76 -11.03 -0.18
N HIS A 302 16.82 -10.23 0.32
CA HIS A 302 15.69 -10.75 1.07
C HIS A 302 14.73 -11.54 0.18
N LEU A 303 14.39 -11.01 -1.00
CA LEU A 303 13.52 -11.71 -1.96
C LEU A 303 14.16 -13.01 -2.47
N ASP A 304 15.46 -13.00 -2.85
CA ASP A 304 16.20 -14.19 -3.30
C ASP A 304 16.26 -15.24 -2.19
N TYR A 305 16.54 -14.82 -0.94
CA TYR A 305 16.52 -15.71 0.21
C TYR A 305 15.16 -16.39 0.39
N LEU A 306 14.07 -15.65 0.34
CA LEU A 306 12.72 -16.22 0.48
C LEU A 306 12.36 -17.12 -0.70
N ALA A 307 12.70 -16.74 -1.92
CA ALA A 307 12.46 -17.54 -3.12
C ALA A 307 13.15 -18.91 -3.06
N ARG A 308 14.38 -18.96 -2.49
CA ARG A 308 15.14 -20.20 -2.32
C ARG A 308 14.76 -21.00 -1.07
N ASN A 309 14.09 -20.38 -0.10
CA ASN A 309 13.72 -20.98 1.17
C ASN A 309 12.20 -21.02 1.36
N ALA A 310 11.50 -21.72 0.46
CA ALA A 310 10.03 -21.77 0.44
C ALA A 310 9.42 -22.22 1.78
N ALA A 311 10.05 -23.17 2.48
CA ALA A 311 9.57 -23.63 3.79
C ALA A 311 9.55 -22.49 4.82
N HIS A 312 10.63 -21.69 4.89
CA HIS A 312 10.69 -20.52 5.75
C HIS A 312 9.70 -19.43 5.30
N ALA A 313 9.66 -19.12 4.00
CA ALA A 313 8.76 -18.11 3.48
C ALA A 313 7.29 -18.35 3.88
N LYS A 314 6.84 -19.61 3.84
CA LYS A 314 5.48 -20.01 4.21
C LYS A 314 5.15 -19.83 5.70
N THR A 315 6.14 -19.70 6.58
CA THR A 315 5.92 -19.44 8.01
C THR A 315 5.76 -17.96 8.33
N LEU A 316 6.13 -17.07 7.42
CA LEU A 316 6.08 -15.64 7.65
C LEU A 316 4.64 -15.12 7.72
N LEU A 317 4.34 -14.40 8.79
CA LEU A 317 3.03 -13.76 9.00
C LEU A 317 3.06 -12.31 8.51
N VAL A 318 1.89 -11.81 8.15
CA VAL A 318 1.68 -10.37 7.93
C VAL A 318 1.95 -9.59 9.23
N PRO A 319 2.30 -8.28 9.17
CA PRO A 319 2.71 -7.52 10.36
C PRO A 319 1.72 -7.55 11.52
N ASP A 320 0.42 -7.61 11.26
CA ASP A 320 -0.61 -7.70 12.29
C ASP A 320 -0.79 -9.10 12.88
N GLY A 321 -0.12 -10.12 12.30
CA GLY A 321 -0.15 -11.51 12.75
C GLY A 321 -1.39 -12.30 12.34
N SER A 322 -2.31 -11.73 11.58
CA SER A 322 -3.62 -12.33 11.28
C SER A 322 -3.57 -13.55 10.35
N ARG A 323 -2.54 -13.65 9.49
CA ARG A 323 -2.41 -14.75 8.53
C ARG A 323 -0.98 -14.91 8.00
N PRO A 324 -0.64 -16.06 7.41
CA PRO A 324 0.57 -16.20 6.61
C PRO A 324 0.54 -15.26 5.37
N ILE A 325 1.72 -14.76 4.98
CA ILE A 325 1.87 -13.94 3.77
C ILE A 325 1.54 -14.80 2.54
N PHE A 326 2.19 -15.95 2.44
CA PHE A 326 2.09 -16.88 1.30
C PHE A 326 1.07 -17.98 1.62
N ASN A 327 -0.19 -17.59 1.81
CA ASN A 327 -1.29 -18.50 2.09
C ASN A 327 -1.87 -19.20 0.84
N THR A 328 -1.35 -18.87 -0.35
CA THR A 328 -1.64 -19.56 -1.62
C THR A 328 -0.35 -19.78 -2.40
N ALA A 329 -0.32 -20.81 -3.26
CA ALA A 329 0.83 -21.09 -4.14
C ALA A 329 1.12 -19.92 -5.10
N GLU A 330 0.08 -19.32 -5.65
CA GLU A 330 0.17 -18.19 -6.59
C GLU A 330 0.93 -16.98 -6.01
N LYS A 331 0.77 -16.71 -4.71
CA LYS A 331 1.50 -15.61 -4.06
C LYS A 331 2.98 -15.90 -3.94
N PHE A 332 3.35 -17.16 -3.71
CA PHE A 332 4.75 -17.56 -3.65
C PHE A 332 5.39 -17.52 -5.04
N GLU A 333 4.69 -17.97 -6.06
CA GLU A 333 5.13 -17.84 -7.46
C GLU A 333 5.30 -16.36 -7.85
N ALA A 334 4.37 -15.51 -7.42
CA ALA A 334 4.47 -14.06 -7.65
C ALA A 334 5.66 -13.41 -6.93
N LEU A 335 6.06 -13.92 -5.74
CA LEU A 335 7.29 -13.52 -5.06
C LEU A 335 8.52 -13.85 -5.94
N ILE A 336 8.58 -15.05 -6.50
CA ILE A 336 9.68 -15.47 -7.38
C ILE A 336 9.78 -14.54 -8.59
N GLN A 337 8.64 -14.23 -9.23
CA GLN A 337 8.62 -13.31 -10.36
C GLN A 337 9.10 -11.90 -9.96
N LEU A 338 8.67 -11.39 -8.81
CA LEU A 338 9.12 -10.09 -8.32
C LEU A 338 10.61 -10.10 -7.96
N SER A 339 11.14 -11.22 -7.43
CA SER A 339 12.58 -11.40 -7.17
C SER A 339 13.39 -11.29 -8.46
N LEU A 340 12.98 -11.97 -9.52
CA LEU A 340 13.65 -11.91 -10.84
C LEU A 340 13.63 -10.49 -11.45
N GLU A 341 12.55 -9.73 -11.24
CA GLU A 341 12.50 -8.33 -11.65
C GLU A 341 13.52 -7.48 -10.90
N MET A 342 13.67 -7.71 -9.60
CA MET A 342 14.61 -7.00 -8.74
C MET A 342 16.06 -7.40 -9.01
N ASP A 343 16.33 -8.68 -9.29
CA ASP A 343 17.67 -9.18 -9.63
C ASP A 343 18.20 -8.49 -10.89
N ASP A 344 17.37 -8.40 -11.93
CA ASP A 344 17.75 -7.71 -13.16
C ASP A 344 18.05 -6.23 -12.92
N LEU A 345 17.15 -5.54 -12.20
CA LEU A 345 17.37 -4.13 -11.85
C LEU A 345 18.68 -3.94 -11.08
N ALA A 346 18.95 -4.77 -10.06
CA ALA A 346 20.15 -4.67 -9.23
C ALA A 346 21.43 -4.94 -10.01
N VAL A 347 21.44 -5.95 -10.89
CA VAL A 347 22.58 -6.26 -11.75
C VAL A 347 22.92 -5.06 -12.63
N GLN A 348 21.94 -4.42 -13.22
CA GLN A 348 22.17 -3.25 -14.06
C GLN A 348 22.65 -2.04 -13.25
N ILE A 349 22.07 -1.80 -12.05
CA ILE A 349 22.57 -0.76 -11.14
C ILE A 349 24.04 -1.08 -10.75
N GLY A 350 24.33 -2.32 -10.40
CA GLY A 350 25.70 -2.74 -10.07
C GLY A 350 26.70 -2.41 -11.18
N ARG A 351 26.33 -2.67 -12.43
CA ARG A 351 27.13 -2.28 -13.62
C ARG A 351 27.29 -0.77 -13.73
N GLU A 352 26.24 0.02 -13.47
CA GLU A 352 26.35 1.49 -13.48
C GLU A 352 27.26 2.02 -12.37
N GLN A 353 27.35 1.32 -11.22
CA GLN A 353 28.16 1.75 -10.08
C GLN A 353 29.60 1.23 -10.10
N ASP A 354 29.88 0.09 -10.75
CA ASP A 354 31.20 -0.50 -10.82
C ASP A 354 31.51 -0.99 -12.24
N ARG A 355 32.50 -0.37 -12.89
CA ARG A 355 32.93 -0.71 -14.24
C ARG A 355 33.45 -2.14 -14.38
N LEU A 356 33.96 -2.74 -13.31
CA LEU A 356 34.42 -4.13 -13.32
C LEU A 356 33.29 -5.11 -13.61
N LEU A 357 32.06 -4.74 -13.31
CA LEU A 357 30.86 -5.56 -13.56
C LEU A 357 30.34 -5.46 -15.01
N HIS A 358 30.86 -4.56 -15.85
CA HIS A 358 30.39 -4.37 -17.23
C HIS A 358 30.60 -5.59 -18.12
N HIS A 359 31.76 -6.26 -17.95
CA HIS A 359 32.21 -7.31 -18.84
C HIS A 359 32.03 -8.72 -18.28
N VAL A 360 31.36 -8.85 -17.13
CA VAL A 360 31.14 -10.13 -16.46
C VAL A 360 29.64 -10.37 -16.20
N GLN A 361 29.30 -11.62 -16.00
CA GLN A 361 28.00 -11.98 -15.40
C GLN A 361 28.19 -12.01 -13.87
N PRO A 362 27.87 -10.92 -13.16
CA PRO A 362 28.12 -10.88 -11.71
C PRO A 362 27.16 -11.80 -10.96
N SER A 363 27.65 -12.40 -9.90
CA SER A 363 26.77 -13.04 -8.92
C SER A 363 25.97 -11.97 -8.14
N LEU A 364 24.78 -12.31 -7.63
CA LEU A 364 23.99 -11.39 -6.80
C LEU A 364 24.79 -10.89 -5.60
N ARG A 365 25.63 -11.74 -4.99
CA ARG A 365 26.49 -11.35 -3.88
C ARG A 365 27.48 -10.23 -4.26
N GLN A 366 28.12 -10.33 -5.43
CA GLN A 366 29.00 -9.25 -5.91
C GLN A 366 28.23 -7.95 -6.15
N VAL A 367 27.03 -8.05 -6.72
CA VAL A 367 26.14 -6.90 -6.91
C VAL A 367 25.77 -6.28 -5.57
N GLU A 368 25.33 -7.07 -4.58
CA GLU A 368 24.99 -6.59 -3.25
C GLU A 368 26.17 -5.86 -2.58
N GLU A 369 27.40 -6.40 -2.67
CA GLU A 369 28.60 -5.78 -2.11
C GLU A 369 28.87 -4.40 -2.72
N VAL A 370 28.69 -4.25 -4.03
CA VAL A 370 28.82 -2.97 -4.73
C VAL A 370 27.72 -1.99 -4.25
N LEU A 371 26.45 -2.41 -4.28
CA LEU A 371 25.35 -1.54 -3.93
C LEU A 371 25.41 -1.03 -2.48
N ARG A 372 25.86 -1.88 -1.53
CA ARG A 372 25.98 -1.53 -0.09
C ARG A 372 26.99 -0.40 0.18
N ARG A 373 27.97 -0.20 -0.69
CA ARG A 373 29.03 0.83 -0.52
C ARG A 373 28.96 1.97 -1.51
N SER A 374 28.05 1.89 -2.47
CA SER A 374 27.92 2.91 -3.51
C SER A 374 27.31 4.19 -2.96
N VAL A 375 28.01 5.31 -3.20
CA VAL A 375 27.52 6.65 -2.89
C VAL A 375 26.98 7.26 -4.17
N VAL A 376 25.69 7.61 -4.16
CA VAL A 376 25.09 8.33 -5.29
C VAL A 376 25.13 9.82 -4.95
N PRO A 377 25.89 10.63 -5.71
CA PRO A 377 25.98 12.07 -5.47
C PRO A 377 24.61 12.76 -5.53
N ASN A 378 24.48 13.84 -4.73
CA ASN A 378 23.28 14.71 -4.75
C ASN A 378 23.22 15.56 -6.01
#